data_dcdde16fed84cf22c19b642d47e59670
#
_entry.id   dcdde16fed84cf22c19b642d47e59670
#
_cell.length_a   1.000
_cell.length_b   1.000
_cell.length_c   1.000
_cell.angle_alpha   90.00
_cell.angle_beta   90.00
_cell.angle_gamma   90.00
#
_symmetry.space_group_name_H-M   'P 1'
#
loop_
_entity.id
_entity.type
_entity.pdbx_description
1 polymer ?
#
loop_
_entity_poly.entity_id
_entity_poly.type
_entity_poly.pdbx_seq_one_letter_code
_entity_poly.pdbx_strand_id
1 'polypeptide(L)'
;MHPVVELDQVHKHFGKLHVLRGVSFSVERGQVVAIIGKSGSGKSTALRCIDRLESIDSGTINVCGHAVHDAALDLRALRKDVGIVFQSYNLFPHLTVKQNITLAPQSVKKLGAAEASALALEVLDRVGLSDKANAYPEQLSGGQQQRVAIARSLAMQPQVMLFDEVTSALDPELTGEVLKVMEKLASEGMTMILVTHEMAFARGVADKIIYMHEGLVWEEGDASILTQPKTPELRQFLGAGL
;
A
#
# COMPACT_ATOMS: atom_id res chain seq x y z
N MET A 1 5.21 -22.16 -6.32
CA MET A 1 4.53 -21.47 -5.20
C MET A 1 3.41 -20.66 -5.82
N HIS A 2 2.27 -20.50 -5.13
CA HIS A 2 1.22 -19.61 -5.66
C HIS A 2 1.50 -18.18 -5.19
N PRO A 3 1.30 -17.17 -6.06
CA PRO A 3 1.48 -15.77 -5.68
C PRO A 3 0.53 -15.40 -4.53
N VAL A 4 0.94 -14.44 -3.70
CA VAL A 4 0.11 -13.96 -2.59
C VAL A 4 -0.93 -12.93 -3.06
N VAL A 5 -0.63 -12.24 -4.16
CA VAL A 5 -1.57 -11.37 -4.89
C VAL A 5 -1.48 -11.68 -6.37
N GLU A 6 -2.63 -11.85 -7.01
CA GLU A 6 -2.72 -12.12 -8.44
C GLU A 6 -3.92 -11.36 -9.03
N LEU A 7 -3.66 -10.56 -10.04
CA LEU A 7 -4.66 -9.92 -10.89
C LEU A 7 -4.58 -10.55 -12.27
N ASP A 8 -5.72 -10.93 -12.84
CA ASP A 8 -5.79 -11.46 -14.19
C ASP A 8 -6.92 -10.78 -14.98
N GLN A 9 -6.54 -10.11 -16.07
CA GLN A 9 -7.42 -9.40 -17.01
C GLN A 9 -8.45 -8.51 -16.29
N VAL A 10 -7.98 -7.72 -15.29
CA VAL A 10 -8.86 -6.88 -14.47
C VAL A 10 -9.32 -5.65 -15.25
N HIS A 11 -10.64 -5.50 -15.37
CA HIS A 11 -11.29 -4.34 -15.98
C HIS A 11 -12.09 -3.55 -14.94
N LYS A 12 -12.03 -2.22 -15.04
CA LYS A 12 -12.82 -1.31 -14.20
C LYS A 12 -13.25 -0.08 -14.97
N HIS A 13 -14.54 0.23 -14.86
CA HIS A 13 -15.14 1.44 -15.41
C HIS A 13 -15.69 2.32 -14.28
N PHE A 14 -15.64 3.63 -14.47
CA PHE A 14 -16.41 4.62 -13.72
C PHE A 14 -17.32 5.36 -14.73
N GLY A 15 -18.57 4.94 -14.80
CA GLY A 15 -19.48 5.39 -15.84
C GLY A 15 -18.96 5.00 -17.22
N LYS A 16 -18.65 6.00 -18.07
CA LYS A 16 -18.10 5.77 -19.42
C LYS A 16 -16.57 5.66 -19.46
N LEU A 17 -15.89 6.00 -18.36
CA LEU A 17 -14.43 6.00 -18.31
C LEU A 17 -13.92 4.59 -18.00
N HIS A 18 -13.19 3.98 -18.93
CA HIS A 18 -12.53 2.69 -18.76
C HIS A 18 -11.14 2.92 -18.13
N VAL A 19 -11.04 2.70 -16.82
CA VAL A 19 -9.84 3.04 -16.02
C VAL A 19 -8.84 1.90 -15.96
N LEU A 20 -9.28 0.65 -15.77
CA LEU A 20 -8.42 -0.55 -15.88
C LEU A 20 -8.88 -1.35 -17.10
N ARG A 21 -7.94 -1.68 -17.99
CA ARG A 21 -8.22 -2.21 -19.32
C ARG A 21 -7.61 -3.60 -19.54
N GLY A 22 -7.72 -4.50 -18.55
CA GLY A 22 -7.12 -5.82 -18.58
C GLY A 22 -5.79 -5.86 -17.85
N VAL A 23 -5.76 -5.28 -16.63
CA VAL A 23 -4.56 -5.27 -15.79
C VAL A 23 -4.29 -6.66 -15.26
N SER A 24 -3.08 -7.18 -15.51
CA SER A 24 -2.62 -8.49 -15.03
C SER A 24 -1.22 -8.37 -14.46
N PHE A 25 -1.03 -8.82 -13.21
CA PHE A 25 0.28 -8.99 -12.57
C PHE A 25 0.17 -9.87 -11.34
N SER A 26 1.30 -10.35 -10.85
CA SER A 26 1.38 -11.15 -9.62
C SER A 26 2.46 -10.65 -8.68
N VAL A 27 2.27 -10.94 -7.38
CA VAL A 27 3.20 -10.61 -6.29
C VAL A 27 3.44 -11.84 -5.46
N GLU A 28 4.71 -12.21 -5.30
CA GLU A 28 5.13 -13.33 -4.46
C GLU A 28 5.24 -12.90 -2.99
N ARG A 29 5.21 -13.88 -2.08
CA ARG A 29 5.40 -13.62 -0.65
C ARG A 29 6.79 -13.03 -0.38
N GLY A 30 6.84 -11.95 0.40
CA GLY A 30 8.07 -11.22 0.72
C GLY A 30 8.54 -10.27 -0.40
N GLN A 31 7.85 -10.24 -1.55
CA GLN A 31 8.20 -9.38 -2.66
C GLN A 31 7.68 -7.95 -2.44
N VAL A 32 8.50 -6.98 -2.84
CA VAL A 32 8.12 -5.56 -2.93
C VAL A 32 7.89 -5.20 -4.39
N VAL A 33 6.66 -4.80 -4.72
CA VAL A 33 6.26 -4.37 -6.06
C VAL A 33 5.96 -2.88 -6.06
N ALA A 34 6.65 -2.09 -6.88
CA ALA A 34 6.37 -0.68 -7.08
C ALA A 34 5.55 -0.47 -8.37
N ILE A 35 4.42 0.21 -8.25
CA ILE A 35 3.58 0.62 -9.38
C ILE A 35 3.82 2.11 -9.64
N ILE A 36 4.33 2.44 -10.82
CA ILE A 36 4.63 3.80 -11.26
C ILE A 36 3.81 4.16 -12.50
N GLY A 37 3.72 5.45 -12.82
CA GLY A 37 3.00 5.95 -13.99
C GLY A 37 2.38 7.32 -13.77
N LYS A 38 1.91 7.95 -14.83
CA LYS A 38 1.28 9.28 -14.80
C LYS A 38 0.02 9.27 -13.92
N SER A 39 -0.36 10.44 -13.40
CA SER A 39 -1.68 10.61 -12.76
C SER A 39 -2.79 10.18 -13.71
N GLY A 40 -3.81 9.48 -13.17
CA GLY A 40 -4.92 8.95 -13.96
C GLY A 40 -4.62 7.65 -14.75
N SER A 41 -3.43 7.05 -14.63
CA SER A 41 -3.12 5.78 -15.32
C SER A 41 -3.77 4.54 -14.69
N GLY A 42 -4.49 4.68 -13.57
CA GLY A 42 -5.23 3.57 -12.92
C GLY A 42 -4.53 2.94 -11.72
N LYS A 43 -3.34 3.40 -11.30
CA LYS A 43 -2.52 2.82 -10.20
C LYS A 43 -3.30 2.64 -8.89
N SER A 44 -3.83 3.75 -8.34
CA SER A 44 -4.60 3.73 -7.09
C SER A 44 -5.91 2.94 -7.23
N THR A 45 -6.51 2.93 -8.42
CA THR A 45 -7.70 2.11 -8.70
C THR A 45 -7.36 0.62 -8.64
N ALA A 46 -6.25 0.19 -9.27
CA ALA A 46 -5.80 -1.21 -9.19
C ALA A 46 -5.52 -1.62 -7.74
N LEU A 47 -4.83 -0.74 -6.97
CA LEU A 47 -4.55 -0.99 -5.56
C LEU A 47 -5.84 -1.15 -4.73
N ARG A 48 -6.84 -0.27 -4.94
CA ARG A 48 -8.13 -0.31 -4.23
C ARG A 48 -8.99 -1.50 -4.62
N CYS A 49 -8.81 -2.05 -5.81
CA CYS A 49 -9.47 -3.30 -6.20
C CYS A 49 -8.92 -4.49 -5.42
N ILE A 50 -7.63 -4.50 -5.06
CA ILE A 50 -6.99 -5.56 -4.27
C ILE A 50 -7.61 -5.68 -2.86
N ASP A 51 -7.90 -4.56 -2.19
CA ASP A 51 -8.55 -4.52 -0.86
C ASP A 51 -10.08 -4.46 -0.93
N ARG A 52 -10.67 -4.66 -2.12
CA ARG A 52 -12.13 -4.56 -2.34
C ARG A 52 -12.73 -3.23 -1.85
N LEU A 53 -11.99 -2.14 -1.87
CA LEU A 53 -12.53 -0.77 -1.75
C LEU A 53 -13.23 -0.35 -3.04
N GLU A 54 -12.74 -0.87 -4.18
CA GLU A 54 -13.39 -0.78 -5.48
C GLU A 54 -13.70 -2.18 -5.99
N SER A 55 -14.90 -2.37 -6.55
CA SER A 55 -15.26 -3.60 -7.26
C SER A 55 -14.67 -3.58 -8.67
N ILE A 56 -14.35 -4.73 -9.22
CA ILE A 56 -14.01 -4.88 -10.63
C ILE A 56 -15.26 -5.18 -11.46
N ASP A 57 -15.19 -4.92 -12.76
CA ASP A 57 -16.29 -5.22 -13.68
C ASP A 57 -16.11 -6.60 -14.35
N SER A 58 -14.86 -6.99 -14.61
CA SER A 58 -14.50 -8.32 -15.12
C SER A 58 -13.03 -8.63 -14.82
N GLY A 59 -12.62 -9.87 -15.06
CA GLY A 59 -11.34 -10.43 -14.67
C GLY A 59 -11.40 -11.07 -13.28
N THR A 60 -10.24 -11.43 -12.72
CA THR A 60 -10.15 -12.04 -11.39
C THR A 60 -9.07 -11.37 -10.55
N ILE A 61 -9.30 -11.34 -9.24
CA ILE A 61 -8.30 -10.93 -8.25
C ILE A 61 -8.30 -11.98 -7.14
N ASN A 62 -7.12 -12.53 -6.85
CA ASN A 62 -6.88 -13.43 -5.73
C ASN A 62 -5.84 -12.81 -4.79
N VAL A 63 -6.15 -12.71 -3.50
CA VAL A 63 -5.28 -12.11 -2.48
C VAL A 63 -5.27 -12.97 -1.24
N CYS A 64 -4.12 -13.46 -0.81
CA CYS A 64 -3.97 -14.30 0.37
C CYS A 64 -4.94 -15.50 0.39
N GLY A 65 -5.28 -16.06 -0.78
CA GLY A 65 -6.25 -17.14 -0.93
C GLY A 65 -7.71 -16.69 -0.99
N HIS A 66 -7.99 -15.39 -0.90
CA HIS A 66 -9.34 -14.83 -1.06
C HIS A 66 -9.62 -14.50 -2.54
N ALA A 67 -10.71 -15.01 -3.10
CA ALA A 67 -11.23 -14.58 -4.41
C ALA A 67 -11.95 -13.23 -4.25
N VAL A 68 -11.22 -12.13 -4.44
CA VAL A 68 -11.71 -10.76 -4.13
C VAL A 68 -12.87 -10.35 -5.04
N HIS A 69 -12.96 -10.93 -6.23
CA HIS A 69 -14.05 -10.70 -7.19
C HIS A 69 -15.35 -11.43 -6.83
N ASP A 70 -15.33 -12.39 -5.90
CA ASP A 70 -16.51 -13.14 -5.49
C ASP A 70 -17.48 -12.24 -4.68
N ALA A 71 -18.78 -12.37 -4.98
CA ALA A 71 -19.85 -11.70 -4.24
C ALA A 71 -20.01 -12.23 -2.81
N ALA A 72 -19.62 -13.48 -2.57
CA ALA A 72 -19.68 -14.14 -1.25
C ALA A 72 -18.43 -13.89 -0.38
N LEU A 73 -17.52 -13.03 -0.82
CA LEU A 73 -16.27 -12.72 -0.09
C LEU A 73 -16.53 -12.22 1.32
N ASP A 74 -15.87 -12.83 2.31
CA ASP A 74 -15.78 -12.28 3.66
C ASP A 74 -14.76 -11.12 3.69
N LEU A 75 -15.28 -9.89 3.59
CA LEU A 75 -14.46 -8.67 3.64
C LEU A 75 -13.68 -8.52 4.96
N ARG A 76 -14.18 -9.09 6.07
CA ARG A 76 -13.47 -9.02 7.36
C ARG A 76 -12.26 -9.94 7.36
N ALA A 77 -12.38 -11.11 6.75
CA ALA A 77 -11.26 -12.03 6.58
C ALA A 77 -10.20 -11.41 5.64
N LEU A 78 -10.58 -10.90 4.49
CA LEU A 78 -9.67 -10.20 3.58
C LEU A 78 -8.91 -9.07 4.28
N ARG A 79 -9.60 -8.17 4.98
CA ARG A 79 -9.01 -7.01 5.67
C ARG A 79 -8.22 -7.32 6.93
N LYS A 80 -8.16 -8.57 7.37
CA LYS A 80 -7.17 -9.03 8.34
C LYS A 80 -5.84 -9.33 7.70
N ASP A 81 -5.88 -9.87 6.47
CA ASP A 81 -4.70 -10.31 5.73
C ASP A 81 -4.08 -9.19 4.88
N VAL A 82 -4.85 -8.16 4.54
CA VAL A 82 -4.42 -7.02 3.70
C VAL A 82 -4.50 -5.73 4.50
N GLY A 83 -3.37 -5.08 4.67
CA GLY A 83 -3.28 -3.72 5.23
C GLY A 83 -3.19 -2.69 4.12
N ILE A 84 -3.86 -1.55 4.28
CA ILE A 84 -3.75 -0.43 3.35
C ILE A 84 -3.43 0.87 4.07
N VAL A 85 -2.54 1.66 3.48
CA VAL A 85 -2.16 3.00 3.94
C VAL A 85 -2.38 3.98 2.80
N PHE A 86 -3.13 5.05 3.07
CA PHE A 86 -3.52 6.05 2.08
C PHE A 86 -2.62 7.29 2.14
N GLN A 87 -2.66 8.09 1.09
CA GLN A 87 -2.07 9.42 1.04
C GLN A 87 -2.57 10.33 2.18
N SER A 88 -3.88 10.33 2.44
CA SER A 88 -4.46 10.96 3.62
C SER A 88 -4.37 9.99 4.79
N TYR A 89 -3.83 10.40 5.90
CA TYR A 89 -3.53 9.55 7.06
C TYR A 89 -4.74 8.82 7.63
N ASN A 90 -5.94 9.40 7.49
CA ASN A 90 -7.24 8.85 7.92
C ASN A 90 -7.24 8.41 9.40
N LEU A 91 -6.52 9.14 10.25
CA LEU A 91 -6.56 8.93 11.69
C LEU A 91 -7.85 9.47 12.28
N PHE A 92 -8.36 8.79 13.30
CA PHE A 92 -9.50 9.28 14.07
C PHE A 92 -9.04 10.44 14.96
N PRO A 93 -9.47 11.68 14.73
CA PRO A 93 -8.92 12.87 15.40
C PRO A 93 -9.25 12.92 16.89
N HIS A 94 -10.35 12.29 17.32
CA HIS A 94 -10.82 12.22 18.71
C HIS A 94 -10.20 11.05 19.50
N LEU A 95 -9.35 10.25 18.90
CA LEU A 95 -8.63 9.15 19.54
C LEU A 95 -7.14 9.47 19.63
N THR A 96 -6.51 9.02 20.72
CA THR A 96 -5.04 9.07 20.82
C THR A 96 -4.41 8.16 19.78
N VAL A 97 -3.09 8.32 19.56
CA VAL A 97 -2.30 7.44 18.70
C VAL A 97 -2.47 5.97 19.09
N LYS A 98 -2.32 5.64 20.37
CA LYS A 98 -2.52 4.28 20.87
C LYS A 98 -3.94 3.78 20.62
N GLN A 99 -4.95 4.59 20.83
CA GLN A 99 -6.35 4.22 20.57
C GLN A 99 -6.62 4.00 19.07
N ASN A 100 -6.05 4.83 18.19
CA ASN A 100 -6.12 4.62 16.75
C ASN A 100 -5.56 3.24 16.35
N ILE A 101 -4.46 2.82 16.97
CA ILE A 101 -3.80 1.54 16.67
C ILE A 101 -4.57 0.35 17.29
N THR A 102 -5.08 0.48 18.52
CA THR A 102 -5.72 -0.63 19.24
C THR A 102 -7.15 -0.92 18.79
N LEU A 103 -7.83 0.02 18.14
CA LEU A 103 -9.24 -0.07 17.78
C LEU A 103 -9.56 -1.32 16.95
N ALA A 104 -8.83 -1.56 15.87
CA ALA A 104 -9.07 -2.71 15.01
C ALA A 104 -8.67 -4.04 15.66
N PRO A 105 -7.49 -4.20 16.30
CA PRO A 105 -7.16 -5.40 17.07
C PRO A 105 -8.21 -5.79 18.12
N GLN A 106 -8.73 -4.83 18.86
CA GLN A 106 -9.77 -5.10 19.86
C GLN A 106 -11.12 -5.47 19.24
N SER A 107 -11.55 -4.71 18.21
CA SER A 107 -12.89 -4.91 17.62
C SER A 107 -12.96 -6.13 16.69
N VAL A 108 -11.89 -6.40 15.91
CA VAL A 108 -11.87 -7.45 14.87
C VAL A 108 -11.21 -8.73 15.37
N LYS A 109 -10.01 -8.63 15.97
CA LYS A 109 -9.28 -9.80 16.52
C LYS A 109 -9.72 -10.17 17.92
N LYS A 110 -10.54 -9.34 18.59
CA LYS A 110 -11.02 -9.54 19.95
C LYS A 110 -9.91 -9.58 21.00
N LEU A 111 -8.77 -8.91 20.75
CA LEU A 111 -7.68 -8.84 21.71
C LEU A 111 -8.11 -8.12 23.00
N GLY A 112 -7.63 -8.60 24.13
CA GLY A 112 -7.81 -7.93 25.43
C GLY A 112 -7.12 -6.55 25.46
N ALA A 113 -7.60 -5.66 26.32
CA ALA A 113 -7.07 -4.28 26.41
C ALA A 113 -5.57 -4.23 26.68
N ALA A 114 -5.04 -5.11 27.55
CA ALA A 114 -3.62 -5.18 27.87
C ALA A 114 -2.78 -5.67 26.68
N GLU A 115 -3.23 -6.72 25.98
CA GLU A 115 -2.59 -7.29 24.82
C GLU A 115 -2.57 -6.29 23.64
N ALA A 116 -3.71 -5.66 23.34
CA ALA A 116 -3.79 -4.63 22.33
C ALA A 116 -2.89 -3.43 22.64
N SER A 117 -2.78 -3.04 23.93
CA SER A 117 -1.88 -1.97 24.36
C SER A 117 -0.41 -2.33 24.17
N ALA A 118 0.00 -3.56 24.48
CA ALA A 118 1.36 -4.05 24.26
C ALA A 118 1.70 -4.06 22.76
N LEU A 119 0.79 -4.60 21.94
CA LEU A 119 0.94 -4.59 20.49
C LEU A 119 1.05 -3.17 19.90
N ALA A 120 0.27 -2.22 20.43
CA ALA A 120 0.35 -0.83 19.98
C ALA A 120 1.72 -0.21 20.28
N LEU A 121 2.30 -0.49 21.44
CA LEU A 121 3.65 0.01 21.78
C LEU A 121 4.72 -0.66 20.90
N GLU A 122 4.60 -1.95 20.63
CA GLU A 122 5.51 -2.66 19.73
C GLU A 122 5.51 -2.05 18.32
N VAL A 123 4.34 -1.85 17.72
CA VAL A 123 4.27 -1.28 16.36
C VAL A 123 4.67 0.20 16.33
N LEU A 124 4.47 0.95 17.43
CA LEU A 124 4.96 2.32 17.56
C LEU A 124 6.48 2.38 17.63
N ASP A 125 7.11 1.44 18.31
CA ASP A 125 8.56 1.31 18.34
C ASP A 125 9.13 1.04 16.93
N ARG A 126 8.50 0.15 16.18
CA ARG A 126 8.91 -0.16 14.80
C ARG A 126 8.90 1.06 13.89
N VAL A 127 7.99 2.03 14.10
CA VAL A 127 7.90 3.27 13.32
C VAL A 127 8.56 4.48 14.02
N GLY A 128 9.26 4.27 15.16
CA GLY A 128 10.00 5.29 15.87
C GLY A 128 9.13 6.37 16.54
N LEU A 129 7.97 5.98 17.11
CA LEU A 129 7.00 6.88 17.72
C LEU A 129 6.52 6.41 19.12
N SER A 130 7.35 5.67 19.86
CA SER A 130 6.97 5.14 21.17
C SER A 130 6.57 6.22 22.18
N ASP A 131 7.19 7.40 22.10
CA ASP A 131 6.91 8.58 22.95
C ASP A 131 5.56 9.28 22.63
N LYS A 132 4.95 8.97 21.46
CA LYS A 132 3.73 9.61 20.97
C LYS A 132 2.46 8.83 21.27
N ALA A 133 2.51 7.72 21.99
CA ALA A 133 1.36 6.85 22.25
C ALA A 133 0.12 7.57 22.78
N ASN A 134 0.29 8.59 23.62
CA ASN A 134 -0.81 9.32 24.24
C ASN A 134 -1.13 10.66 23.53
N ALA A 135 -0.40 11.03 22.48
CA ALA A 135 -0.67 12.22 21.67
C ALA A 135 -1.95 12.03 20.82
N TYR A 136 -2.58 13.13 20.46
CA TYR A 136 -3.66 13.18 19.47
C TYR A 136 -3.11 13.50 18.07
N PRO A 137 -3.80 13.11 16.99
CA PRO A 137 -3.34 13.38 15.61
C PRO A 137 -2.96 14.83 15.34
N GLU A 138 -3.71 15.81 15.86
CA GLU A 138 -3.44 17.24 15.70
C GLU A 138 -2.10 17.71 16.33
N GLN A 139 -1.53 16.94 17.24
CA GLN A 139 -0.26 17.22 17.90
C GLN A 139 0.95 16.62 17.14
N LEU A 140 0.71 15.99 15.99
CA LEU A 140 1.71 15.29 15.20
C LEU A 140 2.00 16.02 13.89
N SER A 141 3.26 15.97 13.44
CA SER A 141 3.60 16.37 12.07
C SER A 141 2.95 15.43 11.04
N GLY A 142 2.88 15.84 9.77
CA GLY A 142 2.35 15.00 8.70
C GLY A 142 3.08 13.66 8.58
N GLY A 143 4.41 13.67 8.64
CA GLY A 143 5.21 12.43 8.62
C GLY A 143 4.97 11.53 9.84
N GLN A 144 4.77 12.13 11.02
CA GLN A 144 4.39 11.36 12.22
C GLN A 144 3.00 10.75 12.07
N GLN A 145 2.01 11.50 11.56
CA GLN A 145 0.66 10.98 11.30
C GLN A 145 0.70 9.82 10.30
N GLN A 146 1.52 9.93 9.24
CA GLN A 146 1.69 8.86 8.26
C GLN A 146 2.32 7.62 8.88
N ARG A 147 3.34 7.77 9.71
CA ARG A 147 3.94 6.65 10.44
C ARG A 147 2.97 6.00 11.42
N VAL A 148 2.07 6.76 12.06
CA VAL A 148 0.97 6.21 12.87
C VAL A 148 -0.02 5.42 12.00
N ALA A 149 -0.35 5.90 10.79
CA ALA A 149 -1.22 5.16 9.86
C ALA A 149 -0.59 3.83 9.43
N ILE A 150 0.74 3.80 9.21
CA ILE A 150 1.48 2.55 8.96
C ILE A 150 1.41 1.63 10.19
N ALA A 151 1.70 2.14 11.39
CA ALA A 151 1.63 1.37 12.64
C ALA A 151 0.24 0.79 12.89
N ARG A 152 -0.83 1.56 12.62
CA ARG A 152 -2.22 1.11 12.72
C ARG A 152 -2.50 -0.07 11.78
N SER A 153 -1.99 -0.03 10.56
CA SER A 153 -2.13 -1.13 9.61
C SER A 153 -1.33 -2.36 10.05
N LEU A 154 -0.08 -2.17 10.50
CA LEU A 154 0.80 -3.23 11.01
C LEU A 154 0.23 -3.96 12.23
N ALA A 155 -0.53 -3.29 13.09
CA ALA A 155 -1.17 -3.89 14.27
C ALA A 155 -2.18 -4.99 13.91
N MET A 156 -2.68 -5.01 12.69
CA MET A 156 -3.47 -6.13 12.18
C MET A 156 -2.62 -7.33 11.76
N GLN A 157 -1.29 -7.20 11.73
CA GLN A 157 -0.35 -8.25 11.29
C GLN A 157 -0.73 -8.81 9.91
N PRO A 158 -0.87 -7.94 8.91
CA PRO A 158 -1.30 -8.34 7.58
C PRO A 158 -0.22 -9.17 6.86
N GLN A 159 -0.63 -9.99 5.89
CA GLN A 159 0.27 -10.73 5.02
C GLN A 159 0.80 -9.85 3.86
N VAL A 160 0.03 -8.81 3.48
CA VAL A 160 0.37 -7.86 2.42
C VAL A 160 0.05 -6.44 2.89
N MET A 161 0.96 -5.50 2.62
CA MET A 161 0.75 -4.07 2.84
C MET A 161 0.63 -3.33 1.51
N LEU A 162 -0.42 -2.54 1.37
CA LEU A 162 -0.69 -1.69 0.23
C LEU A 162 -0.41 -0.22 0.61
N PHE A 163 0.34 0.51 -0.21
CA PHE A 163 0.69 1.91 0.02
C PHE A 163 0.26 2.76 -1.18
N ASP A 164 -0.74 3.64 -1.00
CA ASP A 164 -1.30 4.50 -2.04
C ASP A 164 -0.74 5.92 -1.90
N GLU A 165 0.38 6.21 -2.60
CA GLU A 165 1.02 7.54 -2.68
C GLU A 165 1.28 8.19 -1.30
N VAL A 166 1.75 7.41 -0.33
CA VAL A 166 1.84 7.78 1.09
C VAL A 166 2.77 8.95 1.41
N THR A 167 3.61 9.39 0.48
CA THR A 167 4.54 10.50 0.65
C THR A 167 4.11 11.78 -0.09
N SER A 168 3.14 11.72 -1.00
CA SER A 168 2.82 12.81 -1.91
C SER A 168 2.20 14.05 -1.24
N ALA A 169 1.75 13.94 0.01
CA ALA A 169 1.25 15.06 0.82
C ALA A 169 2.28 15.61 1.83
N LEU A 170 3.53 15.12 1.79
CA LEU A 170 4.59 15.46 2.73
C LEU A 170 5.66 16.34 2.07
N ASP A 171 6.31 17.17 2.88
CA ASP A 171 7.53 17.83 2.45
C ASP A 171 8.70 16.83 2.37
N PRO A 172 9.81 17.19 1.68
CA PRO A 172 10.93 16.26 1.44
C PRO A 172 11.59 15.70 2.70
N GLU A 173 11.64 16.46 3.80
CA GLU A 173 12.25 16.02 5.04
C GLU A 173 11.40 14.92 5.70
N LEU A 174 10.09 15.15 5.82
CA LEU A 174 9.13 14.20 6.38
C LEU A 174 8.95 12.97 5.48
N THR A 175 9.06 13.13 4.16
CA THR A 175 9.09 12.02 3.19
C THR A 175 10.19 11.02 3.53
N GLY A 176 11.41 11.49 3.81
CA GLY A 176 12.54 10.63 4.17
C GLY A 176 12.31 9.78 5.41
N GLU A 177 11.60 10.32 6.42
CA GLU A 177 11.26 9.56 7.64
C GLU A 177 10.29 8.41 7.36
N VAL A 178 9.28 8.63 6.50
CA VAL A 178 8.31 7.60 6.12
C VAL A 178 8.96 6.52 5.24
N LEU A 179 9.80 6.92 4.27
CA LEU A 179 10.51 5.98 3.40
C LEU A 179 11.45 5.05 4.18
N LYS A 180 12.16 5.55 5.21
CA LYS A 180 12.99 4.72 6.09
C LYS A 180 12.20 3.63 6.81
N VAL A 181 10.97 3.93 7.25
CA VAL A 181 10.09 2.91 7.84
C VAL A 181 9.73 1.85 6.80
N MET A 182 9.40 2.26 5.58
CA MET A 182 9.05 1.32 4.50
C MET A 182 10.26 0.47 4.08
N GLU A 183 11.48 1.05 4.01
CA GLU A 183 12.73 0.31 3.78
C GLU A 183 12.97 -0.78 4.84
N LYS A 184 12.75 -0.43 6.12
CA LYS A 184 12.86 -1.38 7.22
C LYS A 184 11.85 -2.53 7.05
N LEU A 185 10.59 -2.24 6.74
CA LEU A 185 9.57 -3.26 6.50
C LEU A 185 9.94 -4.18 5.33
N ALA A 186 10.48 -3.62 4.23
CA ALA A 186 11.00 -4.39 3.10
C ALA A 186 12.12 -5.35 3.53
N SER A 187 13.11 -4.83 4.29
CA SER A 187 14.23 -5.64 4.79
C SER A 187 13.81 -6.75 5.77
N GLU A 188 12.67 -6.59 6.45
CA GLU A 188 12.05 -7.60 7.31
C GLU A 188 11.23 -8.65 6.54
N GLY A 189 11.19 -8.57 5.20
CA GLY A 189 10.48 -9.51 4.34
C GLY A 189 8.97 -9.28 4.24
N MET A 190 8.48 -8.07 4.55
CA MET A 190 7.07 -7.71 4.36
C MET A 190 6.71 -7.69 2.87
N THR A 191 5.65 -8.40 2.48
CA THR A 191 5.10 -8.29 1.13
C THR A 191 4.43 -6.92 0.96
N MET A 192 4.84 -6.16 -0.05
CA MET A 192 4.34 -4.80 -0.24
C MET A 192 4.00 -4.49 -1.70
N ILE A 193 2.93 -3.73 -1.91
CA ILE A 193 2.61 -3.08 -3.18
C ILE A 193 2.58 -1.57 -2.95
N LEU A 194 3.42 -0.85 -3.69
CA LEU A 194 3.65 0.58 -3.50
C LEU A 194 3.21 1.34 -4.74
N VAL A 195 2.23 2.24 -4.63
CA VAL A 195 2.02 3.28 -5.64
C VAL A 195 2.86 4.49 -5.21
N THR A 196 3.85 4.86 -6.02
CA THR A 196 4.81 5.90 -5.62
C THR A 196 5.32 6.73 -6.80
N HIS A 197 5.73 7.96 -6.49
CA HIS A 197 6.49 8.85 -7.37
C HIS A 197 7.97 8.96 -6.95
N GLU A 198 8.38 8.29 -5.88
CA GLU A 198 9.73 8.27 -5.35
C GLU A 198 10.60 7.25 -6.10
N MET A 199 11.13 7.64 -7.27
CA MET A 199 11.85 6.72 -8.16
C MET A 199 13.14 6.18 -7.55
N ALA A 200 13.86 7.00 -6.77
CA ALA A 200 15.08 6.57 -6.07
C ALA A 200 14.77 5.49 -5.03
N PHE A 201 13.68 5.67 -4.27
CA PHE A 201 13.21 4.71 -3.30
C PHE A 201 12.75 3.41 -3.99
N ALA A 202 11.89 3.51 -5.01
CA ALA A 202 11.43 2.33 -5.78
C ALA A 202 12.61 1.52 -6.32
N ARG A 203 13.64 2.20 -6.86
CA ARG A 203 14.86 1.54 -7.35
C ARG A 203 15.64 0.83 -6.26
N GLY A 204 15.60 1.34 -5.01
CA GLY A 204 16.36 0.78 -3.89
C GLY A 204 15.69 -0.41 -3.21
N VAL A 205 14.35 -0.49 -3.24
CA VAL A 205 13.61 -1.47 -2.44
C VAL A 205 12.75 -2.43 -3.23
N ALA A 206 12.33 -2.07 -4.47
CA ALA A 206 11.41 -2.90 -5.23
C ALA A 206 12.15 -4.07 -5.92
N ASP A 207 11.62 -5.26 -5.75
CA ASP A 207 12.02 -6.46 -6.50
C ASP A 207 11.45 -6.45 -7.92
N LYS A 208 10.26 -5.83 -8.07
CA LYS A 208 9.57 -5.66 -9.35
C LYS A 208 9.00 -4.25 -9.46
N ILE A 209 9.12 -3.67 -10.63
CA ILE A 209 8.51 -2.38 -10.98
C ILE A 209 7.52 -2.60 -12.12
N ILE A 210 6.33 -2.05 -11.97
CA ILE A 210 5.24 -2.07 -12.94
C ILE A 210 4.97 -0.64 -13.39
N TYR A 211 5.16 -0.37 -14.67
CA TYR A 211 4.77 0.89 -15.28
C TYR A 211 3.36 0.79 -15.85
N MET A 212 2.43 1.56 -15.28
CA MET A 212 1.07 1.65 -15.77
C MET A 212 0.88 2.87 -16.68
N HIS A 213 0.31 2.64 -17.84
CA HIS A 213 -0.02 3.66 -18.82
C HIS A 213 -1.41 3.39 -19.41
N GLU A 214 -2.29 4.40 -19.41
CA GLU A 214 -3.65 4.35 -19.97
C GLU A 214 -4.49 3.13 -19.52
N GLY A 215 -4.36 2.74 -18.25
CA GLY A 215 -5.14 1.64 -17.68
C GLY A 215 -4.58 0.25 -17.95
N LEU A 216 -3.37 0.14 -18.47
CA LEU A 216 -2.68 -1.10 -18.80
C LEU A 216 -1.37 -1.23 -18.01
N VAL A 217 -0.93 -2.46 -17.75
CA VAL A 217 0.47 -2.75 -17.45
C VAL A 217 1.22 -2.65 -18.77
N TRP A 218 2.01 -1.57 -18.92
CA TRP A 218 2.69 -1.24 -20.17
C TRP A 218 4.09 -1.82 -20.24
N GLU A 219 4.80 -1.78 -19.13
CA GLU A 219 6.12 -2.37 -18.98
C GLU A 219 6.31 -2.86 -17.56
N GLU A 220 6.93 -4.02 -17.37
CA GLU A 220 7.31 -4.53 -16.06
C GLU A 220 8.70 -5.15 -16.10
N GLY A 221 9.38 -5.14 -14.95
CA GLY A 221 10.72 -5.71 -14.78
C GLY A 221 11.27 -5.43 -13.39
N ASP A 222 12.55 -5.70 -13.22
CA ASP A 222 13.31 -5.28 -12.03
C ASP A 222 13.67 -3.79 -12.09
N ALA A 223 14.46 -3.32 -11.13
CA ALA A 223 14.85 -1.91 -11.04
C ALA A 223 15.58 -1.36 -12.28
N SER A 224 16.08 -2.24 -13.17
CA SER A 224 16.79 -1.82 -14.40
C SER A 224 15.87 -1.08 -15.39
N ILE A 225 14.55 -1.32 -15.35
CA ILE A 225 13.61 -0.60 -16.25
C ILE A 225 13.61 0.91 -15.99
N LEU A 226 14.01 1.38 -14.81
CA LEU A 226 14.13 2.80 -14.50
C LEU A 226 15.36 3.46 -15.15
N THR A 227 16.37 2.68 -15.51
CA THR A 227 17.60 3.18 -16.16
C THR A 227 17.68 2.79 -17.62
N GLN A 228 17.03 1.70 -18.01
CA GLN A 228 17.01 1.14 -19.36
C GLN A 228 15.58 0.84 -19.81
N PRO A 229 14.70 1.84 -19.89
CA PRO A 229 13.32 1.65 -20.32
C PRO A 229 13.25 1.16 -21.77
N LYS A 230 12.42 0.13 -22.01
CA LYS A 230 12.24 -0.47 -23.33
C LYS A 230 11.24 0.32 -24.18
N THR A 231 10.16 0.80 -23.53
CA THR A 231 9.08 1.52 -24.22
C THR A 231 9.35 3.02 -24.30
N PRO A 232 8.94 3.70 -25.40
CA PRO A 232 9.03 5.15 -25.51
C PRO A 232 8.27 5.89 -24.41
N GLU A 233 7.12 5.36 -24.01
CA GLU A 233 6.22 5.92 -23.00
C GLU A 233 6.88 5.95 -21.61
N LEU A 234 7.55 4.86 -21.21
CA LEU A 234 8.31 4.82 -19.94
C LEU A 234 9.51 5.75 -20.01
N ARG A 235 10.22 5.78 -21.14
CA ARG A 235 11.35 6.70 -21.34
C ARG A 235 10.93 8.18 -21.22
N GLN A 236 9.78 8.53 -21.83
CA GLN A 236 9.23 9.88 -21.71
C GLN A 236 8.77 10.19 -20.28
N PHE A 237 8.17 9.21 -19.59
CA PHE A 237 7.74 9.38 -18.20
C PHE A 237 8.92 9.66 -17.27
N LEU A 238 10.01 8.89 -17.40
CA LEU A 238 11.21 9.07 -16.59
C LEU A 238 11.98 10.36 -16.95
N GLY A 239 12.04 10.73 -18.23
CA GLY A 239 12.70 11.95 -18.68
C GLY A 239 11.96 13.25 -18.34
N ALA A 240 10.67 13.19 -18.01
CA ALA A 240 9.87 14.34 -17.58
C ALA A 240 9.93 14.58 -16.06
N GLY A 241 10.53 13.67 -15.29
CA GLY A 241 10.57 13.69 -13.82
C GLY A 241 11.99 13.70 -13.21
N LEU A 242 13.03 13.85 -14.03
CA LEU A 242 14.43 13.98 -13.58
C LEU A 242 14.92 15.40 -13.78
#